data_0bd3c254c4bb15db81ef163837be99a5
#
_entry.id   0bd3c254c4bb15db81ef163837be99a5
#
_cell.length_a   1.000
_cell.length_b   1.000
_cell.length_c   1.000
_cell.angle_alpha   90.00
_cell.angle_beta   90.00
_cell.angle_gamma   90.00
#
_symmetry.space_group_name_H-M   'P 1'
#
loop_
_entity.id
_entity.type
_entity.pdbx_description
1 polymer ?
#
loop_
_entity_poly.entity_id
_entity_poly.type
_entity_poly.pdbx_seq_one_letter_code
_entity_poly.pdbx_strand_id
1 'polypeptide(L)'
;MIKQYITQALAQLRQHPIISAVSIIGTALAIFLIMLVVMMQQVKTAPFAPESNRDRFLHAKYMSISNKSWGEGASSNGPMSVQTAKELYASLKTPEAVTIYMCNTDATPVCLPGQPSKSVDKLETDDQFWKVFDFQFIDGKPYDQATFDAGQPVAVITRSVARALFGTAEGVS
;
A
#
# COMPACT_ATOMS: atom_id res chain seq x y z
N MET A 1 36.37 15.08 37.96
CA MET A 1 36.64 15.58 36.61
C MET A 1 35.37 15.84 35.81
N ILE A 2 34.45 14.87 35.60
CA ILE A 2 33.22 15.04 34.80
C ILE A 2 32.33 16.20 35.28
N LYS A 3 32.15 16.36 36.61
CA LYS A 3 31.38 17.45 37.21
C LYS A 3 31.90 18.84 36.87
N GLN A 4 33.23 19.01 36.79
CA GLN A 4 33.85 20.25 36.39
C GLN A 4 33.58 20.62 34.93
N TYR A 5 33.69 19.61 34.01
CA TYR A 5 33.39 19.83 32.58
C TYR A 5 31.93 20.24 32.36
N ILE A 6 30.99 19.60 33.06
CA ILE A 6 29.56 19.93 32.98
C ILE A 6 29.31 21.34 33.46
N THR A 7 29.90 21.74 34.62
CA THR A 7 29.72 23.09 35.16
C THR A 7 30.32 24.15 34.23
N GLN A 8 31.47 23.85 33.63
CA GLN A 8 32.14 24.77 32.68
C GLN A 8 31.36 24.91 31.38
N ALA A 9 30.79 23.79 30.85
CA ALA A 9 29.93 23.80 29.67
C ALA A 9 28.66 24.64 29.92
N LEU A 10 28.00 24.47 31.08
CA LEU A 10 26.83 25.26 31.47
C LEU A 10 27.15 26.75 31.63
N ALA A 11 28.34 27.10 32.15
CA ALA A 11 28.78 28.47 32.25
C ALA A 11 29.00 29.13 30.87
N GLN A 12 29.60 28.38 29.90
CA GLN A 12 29.78 28.85 28.54
C GLN A 12 28.44 29.06 27.81
N LEU A 13 27.47 28.15 27.99
CA LEU A 13 26.11 28.28 27.43
C LEU A 13 25.43 29.57 27.93
N ARG A 14 25.67 29.95 29.18
CA ARG A 14 25.13 31.18 29.77
C ARG A 14 25.83 32.47 29.31
N GLN A 15 27.12 32.38 28.97
CA GLN A 15 27.89 33.54 28.48
C GLN A 15 27.55 33.93 27.06
N HIS A 16 27.15 32.94 26.21
CA HIS A 16 26.84 33.18 24.80
C HIS A 16 25.46 32.63 24.44
N PRO A 17 24.35 33.22 24.95
CA PRO A 17 23.01 32.62 24.83
C PRO A 17 22.52 32.48 23.40
N ILE A 18 22.85 33.42 22.51
CA ILE A 18 22.43 33.40 21.10
C ILE A 18 23.09 32.25 20.35
N ILE A 19 24.42 32.11 20.49
CA ILE A 19 25.16 31.03 19.82
C ILE A 19 24.72 29.66 20.34
N SER A 20 24.51 29.56 21.66
CA SER A 20 24.02 28.34 22.30
C SER A 20 22.62 27.97 21.81
N ALA A 21 21.72 28.94 21.72
CA ALA A 21 20.36 28.69 21.20
C ALA A 21 20.37 28.22 19.75
N VAL A 22 21.16 28.86 18.87
CA VAL A 22 21.30 28.47 17.47
C VAL A 22 21.85 27.03 17.35
N SER A 23 22.87 26.71 18.16
CA SER A 23 23.46 25.36 18.16
C SER A 23 22.47 24.29 18.63
N ILE A 24 21.71 24.56 19.69
CA ILE A 24 20.70 23.63 20.22
C ILE A 24 19.56 23.43 19.21
N ILE A 25 19.04 24.52 18.64
CA ILE A 25 17.98 24.47 17.64
C ILE A 25 18.47 23.72 16.40
N GLY A 26 19.69 24.01 15.94
CA GLY A 26 20.28 23.34 14.77
C GLY A 26 20.46 21.84 14.98
N THR A 27 20.98 21.40 16.12
CA THR A 27 21.12 19.98 16.44
C THR A 27 19.77 19.29 16.63
N ALA A 28 18.83 19.94 17.30
CA ALA A 28 17.47 19.40 17.47
C ALA A 28 16.77 19.22 16.12
N LEU A 29 16.88 20.21 15.23
CA LEU A 29 16.32 20.13 13.88
C LEU A 29 16.97 19.00 13.05
N ALA A 30 18.29 18.85 13.12
CA ALA A 30 19.01 17.80 12.43
C ALA A 30 18.55 16.41 12.90
N ILE A 31 18.45 16.18 14.21
CA ILE A 31 17.96 14.93 14.78
C ILE A 31 16.51 14.69 14.36
N PHE A 32 15.66 15.69 14.41
CA PHE A 32 14.26 15.60 13.98
C PHE A 32 14.14 15.16 12.52
N LEU A 33 14.91 15.77 11.61
CA LEU A 33 14.90 15.40 10.19
C LEU A 33 15.38 13.96 9.97
N ILE A 34 16.43 13.52 10.67
CA ILE A 34 16.91 12.15 10.59
C ILE A 34 15.81 11.19 11.07
N MET A 35 15.17 11.45 12.20
CA MET A 35 14.08 10.62 12.72
C MET A 35 12.90 10.57 11.73
N LEU A 36 12.57 11.69 11.10
CA LEU A 36 11.51 11.75 10.10
C LEU A 36 11.81 10.86 8.90
N VAL A 37 13.05 10.90 8.38
CA VAL A 37 13.49 10.02 7.27
C VAL A 37 13.43 8.55 7.68
N VAL A 38 13.89 8.20 8.88
CA VAL A 38 13.84 6.83 9.42
C VAL A 38 12.39 6.36 9.55
N MET A 39 11.49 7.19 10.09
CA MET A 39 10.07 6.86 10.19
C MET A 39 9.43 6.64 8.81
N MET A 40 9.73 7.50 7.83
CA MET A 40 9.23 7.33 6.47
C MET A 40 9.71 6.02 5.84
N GLN A 41 10.95 5.62 6.08
CA GLN A 41 11.49 4.34 5.63
C GLN A 41 10.78 3.17 6.32
N GLN A 42 10.60 3.24 7.64
CA GLN A 42 9.90 2.20 8.40
C GLN A 42 8.46 2.00 7.93
N VAL A 43 7.71 3.09 7.71
CA VAL A 43 6.33 3.01 7.19
C VAL A 43 6.27 2.35 5.81
N LYS A 44 7.28 2.57 4.96
CA LYS A 44 7.35 1.94 3.63
C LYS A 44 7.68 0.46 3.67
N THR A 45 8.45 0.01 4.65
CA THR A 45 8.98 -1.37 4.71
C THR A 45 8.33 -2.23 5.79
N ALA A 46 7.65 -1.63 6.75
CA ALA A 46 7.04 -2.39 7.84
C ALA A 46 5.88 -3.27 7.36
N PRO A 47 5.83 -4.52 7.79
CA PRO A 47 4.76 -5.45 7.48
C PRO A 47 3.51 -5.10 8.29
N PHE A 48 2.55 -4.41 7.67
CA PHE A 48 1.24 -4.14 8.25
C PHE A 48 0.16 -4.86 7.45
N ALA A 49 -0.88 -5.34 8.13
CA ALA A 49 -2.06 -5.85 7.45
C ALA A 49 -2.66 -4.75 6.53
N PRO A 50 -3.08 -5.06 5.30
CA PRO A 50 -3.18 -6.40 4.70
C PRO A 50 -1.89 -6.94 4.08
N GLU A 51 -0.78 -6.22 4.08
CA GLU A 51 0.50 -6.61 3.49
C GLU A 51 1.47 -7.12 4.59
N SER A 52 1.07 -8.13 5.35
CA SER A 52 1.87 -8.67 6.47
C SER A 52 3.23 -9.24 6.04
N ASN A 53 3.37 -9.65 4.78
CA ASN A 53 4.60 -10.19 4.19
C ASN A 53 5.19 -9.26 3.12
N ARG A 54 5.11 -7.96 3.34
CA ARG A 54 5.51 -6.93 2.36
C ARG A 54 6.96 -7.06 1.87
N ASP A 55 7.85 -7.52 2.73
CA ASP A 55 9.26 -7.79 2.41
C ASP A 55 9.47 -8.94 1.41
N ARG A 56 8.44 -9.81 1.23
CA ARG A 56 8.45 -10.95 0.30
C ARG A 56 7.63 -10.67 -0.97
N PHE A 57 6.98 -9.53 -1.07
CA PHE A 57 6.16 -9.17 -2.22
C PHE A 57 7.01 -8.63 -3.37
N LEU A 58 6.70 -9.10 -4.57
CA LEU A 58 7.19 -8.54 -5.81
C LEU A 58 6.02 -7.97 -6.60
N HIS A 59 6.02 -6.65 -6.80
CA HIS A 59 4.99 -5.97 -7.57
C HIS A 59 5.46 -5.71 -9.00
N ALA A 60 4.83 -6.37 -9.97
CA ALA A 60 5.05 -6.12 -11.39
C ALA A 60 3.93 -5.23 -11.94
N LYS A 61 4.21 -3.92 -12.06
CA LYS A 61 3.20 -2.93 -12.46
C LYS A 61 3.29 -2.55 -13.93
N TYR A 62 4.49 -2.47 -14.46
CA TYR A 62 4.76 -2.02 -15.83
C TYR A 62 5.56 -3.05 -16.59
N MET A 63 5.31 -3.10 -17.89
CA MET A 63 6.04 -3.92 -18.85
C MET A 63 6.64 -3.03 -19.92
N SER A 64 7.86 -3.37 -20.35
CA SER A 64 8.50 -2.79 -21.52
C SER A 64 8.54 -3.82 -22.65
N ILE A 65 8.00 -3.46 -23.79
CA ILE A 65 8.04 -4.28 -24.99
C ILE A 65 8.91 -3.56 -26.03
N SER A 66 9.89 -4.25 -26.55
CA SER A 66 10.70 -3.79 -27.67
C SER A 66 10.59 -4.74 -28.86
N ASN A 67 10.54 -4.21 -30.06
CA ASN A 67 10.55 -5.00 -31.28
C ASN A 67 11.60 -4.45 -32.23
N LYS A 68 12.39 -5.33 -32.80
CA LYS A 68 13.43 -4.97 -33.76
C LYS A 68 12.90 -4.21 -34.98
N SER A 69 11.63 -4.43 -35.35
CA SER A 69 10.97 -3.72 -36.45
C SER A 69 10.66 -2.25 -36.16
N TRP A 70 10.68 -1.83 -34.90
CA TRP A 70 10.36 -0.45 -34.49
C TRP A 70 11.55 0.49 -34.56
N GLY A 71 12.75 -0.06 -34.83
CA GLY A 71 14.01 0.67 -34.85
C GLY A 71 14.85 0.42 -33.59
N GLU A 72 16.14 0.76 -33.68
CA GLU A 72 17.08 0.58 -32.58
C GLU A 72 16.70 1.46 -31.38
N GLY A 73 16.48 0.82 -30.20
CA GLY A 73 16.12 1.50 -28.97
C GLY A 73 14.64 1.86 -28.81
N ALA A 74 13.78 1.57 -29.80
CA ALA A 74 12.36 1.80 -29.66
C ALA A 74 11.71 0.78 -28.74
N SER A 75 11.01 1.26 -27.70
CA SER A 75 10.26 0.45 -26.75
C SER A 75 8.93 1.11 -26.40
N SER A 76 7.92 0.30 -26.15
CA SER A 76 6.65 0.75 -25.57
C SER A 76 6.57 0.32 -24.12
N ASN A 77 6.29 1.26 -23.24
CA ASN A 77 6.17 1.02 -21.80
C ASN A 77 4.74 1.30 -21.36
N GLY A 78 4.15 0.38 -20.61
CA GLY A 78 2.80 0.55 -20.12
C GLY A 78 2.41 -0.47 -19.07
N PRO A 79 1.20 -0.30 -18.48
CA PRO A 79 0.64 -1.31 -17.60
C PRO A 79 0.43 -2.61 -18.36
N MET A 80 0.63 -3.73 -17.68
CA MET A 80 0.47 -5.05 -18.24
C MET A 80 -1.02 -5.39 -18.35
N SER A 81 -1.44 -6.04 -19.45
CA SER A 81 -2.80 -6.59 -19.54
C SER A 81 -2.95 -7.80 -18.63
N VAL A 82 -4.19 -8.06 -18.18
CA VAL A 82 -4.49 -9.24 -17.34
C VAL A 82 -4.12 -10.53 -18.04
N GLN A 83 -4.40 -10.64 -19.34
CA GLN A 83 -4.06 -11.82 -20.12
C GLN A 83 -2.55 -12.05 -20.19
N THR A 84 -1.77 -11.01 -20.50
CA THR A 84 -0.31 -11.08 -20.53
C THR A 84 0.26 -11.45 -19.17
N ALA A 85 -0.29 -10.87 -18.10
CA ALA A 85 0.12 -11.19 -16.74
C ALA A 85 -0.15 -12.66 -16.39
N LYS A 86 -1.30 -13.20 -16.77
CA LYS A 86 -1.62 -14.64 -16.58
C LYS A 86 -0.64 -15.53 -17.35
N GLU A 87 -0.38 -15.23 -18.61
CA GLU A 87 0.53 -16.04 -19.43
C GLU A 87 1.97 -16.03 -18.89
N LEU A 88 2.45 -14.88 -18.40
CA LEU A 88 3.81 -14.74 -17.89
C LEU A 88 4.00 -15.28 -16.47
N TYR A 89 3.05 -15.06 -15.58
CA TYR A 89 3.25 -15.32 -14.15
C TYR A 89 2.51 -16.55 -13.62
N ALA A 90 1.40 -16.99 -14.24
CA ALA A 90 0.66 -18.15 -13.75
C ALA A 90 1.45 -19.47 -13.82
N SER A 91 2.46 -19.54 -14.72
CA SER A 91 3.31 -20.72 -14.88
C SER A 91 4.51 -20.77 -13.94
N LEU A 92 4.76 -19.71 -13.17
CA LEU A 92 5.90 -19.63 -12.27
C LEU A 92 5.73 -20.57 -11.08
N LYS A 93 6.79 -21.34 -10.78
CA LYS A 93 6.83 -22.27 -9.65
C LYS A 93 7.56 -21.73 -8.42
N THR A 94 8.26 -20.63 -8.57
CA THR A 94 9.06 -20.02 -7.50
C THR A 94 8.21 -19.23 -6.48
N PRO A 95 7.21 -18.42 -6.92
CA PRO A 95 6.33 -17.74 -5.99
C PRO A 95 5.39 -18.72 -5.28
N GLU A 96 5.11 -18.48 -4.02
CA GLU A 96 4.14 -19.23 -3.22
C GLU A 96 2.70 -19.00 -3.71
N ALA A 97 2.39 -17.76 -4.09
CA ALA A 97 1.14 -17.37 -4.72
C ALA A 97 1.36 -16.20 -5.67
N VAL A 98 0.55 -16.14 -6.72
CA VAL A 98 0.53 -15.04 -7.69
C VAL A 98 -0.89 -14.53 -7.77
N THR A 99 -1.10 -13.25 -7.57
CA THR A 99 -2.39 -12.59 -7.73
C THR A 99 -2.30 -11.49 -8.77
N ILE A 100 -3.37 -11.34 -9.53
CA ILE A 100 -3.53 -10.30 -10.53
C ILE A 100 -4.73 -9.46 -10.13
N TYR A 101 -4.50 -8.18 -9.91
CA TYR A 101 -5.57 -7.26 -9.58
C TYR A 101 -5.49 -5.98 -10.41
N MET A 102 -6.64 -5.41 -10.72
CA MET A 102 -6.77 -4.14 -11.43
C MET A 102 -7.35 -3.09 -10.49
N CYS A 103 -6.58 -2.04 -10.26
CA CYS A 103 -7.06 -0.86 -9.57
C CYS A 103 -7.68 0.07 -10.61
N ASN A 104 -8.99 0.14 -10.63
CA ASN A 104 -9.68 1.15 -11.42
C ASN A 104 -9.74 2.42 -10.59
N THR A 105 -9.07 3.47 -11.06
CA THR A 105 -9.05 4.78 -10.40
C THR A 105 -10.33 5.58 -10.64
N ASP A 106 -11.17 5.12 -11.57
CA ASP A 106 -12.44 5.77 -11.84
C ASP A 106 -13.47 5.37 -10.79
N ALA A 107 -14.05 6.38 -10.18
CA ALA A 107 -15.07 6.21 -9.17
C ALA A 107 -16.30 5.48 -9.75
N THR A 108 -16.62 4.32 -9.21
CA THR A 108 -17.76 3.50 -9.65
C THR A 108 -19.00 3.85 -8.85
N PRO A 109 -20.11 4.20 -9.51
CA PRO A 109 -21.37 4.46 -8.81
C PRO A 109 -21.98 3.15 -8.30
N VAL A 110 -22.27 3.09 -7.01
CA VAL A 110 -22.95 1.97 -6.36
C VAL A 110 -24.20 2.49 -5.65
N CYS A 111 -25.32 1.83 -5.82
CA CYS A 111 -26.57 2.16 -5.15
C CYS A 111 -27.37 0.91 -4.77
N LEU A 112 -28.12 1.02 -3.70
CA LEU A 112 -29.19 0.07 -3.40
C LEU A 112 -30.48 0.50 -4.10
N PRO A 113 -31.39 -0.43 -4.42
CA PRO A 113 -32.68 -0.09 -5.03
C PRO A 113 -33.40 0.99 -4.24
N GLY A 114 -33.75 2.08 -4.91
CA GLY A 114 -34.45 3.21 -4.29
C GLY A 114 -33.60 4.19 -3.47
N GLN A 115 -32.29 4.00 -3.44
CA GLN A 115 -31.36 4.92 -2.75
C GLN A 115 -30.50 5.72 -3.74
N PRO A 116 -30.01 6.90 -3.32
CA PRO A 116 -29.09 7.68 -4.13
C PRO A 116 -27.77 6.94 -4.33
N SER A 117 -27.21 7.10 -5.53
CA SER A 117 -25.92 6.54 -5.90
C SER A 117 -24.79 7.14 -5.06
N LYS A 118 -23.85 6.28 -4.65
CA LYS A 118 -22.61 6.65 -3.97
C LYS A 118 -21.41 6.23 -4.82
N SER A 119 -20.41 7.07 -4.88
CA SER A 119 -19.18 6.81 -5.61
C SER A 119 -18.19 6.05 -4.73
N VAL A 120 -17.66 4.93 -5.21
CA VAL A 120 -16.68 4.10 -4.52
C VAL A 120 -15.53 3.73 -5.44
N ASP A 121 -14.35 3.55 -4.88
CA ASP A 121 -13.22 3.00 -5.61
C ASP A 121 -13.40 1.49 -5.75
N LYS A 122 -13.17 0.98 -6.97
CA LYS A 122 -13.33 -0.42 -7.31
C LYS A 122 -11.97 -1.08 -7.55
N LEU A 123 -11.76 -2.22 -6.93
CA LEU A 123 -10.64 -3.11 -7.18
C LEU A 123 -11.16 -4.44 -7.74
N GLU A 124 -10.69 -4.84 -8.90
CA GLU A 124 -11.00 -6.15 -9.48
C GLU A 124 -9.86 -7.10 -9.15
N THR A 125 -10.18 -8.25 -8.54
CA THR A 125 -9.19 -9.18 -8.03
C THR A 125 -9.53 -10.62 -8.44
N ASP A 126 -8.52 -11.49 -8.42
CA ASP A 126 -8.70 -12.94 -8.51
C ASP A 126 -8.88 -13.57 -7.11
N ASP A 127 -9.07 -14.87 -7.05
CA ASP A 127 -9.23 -15.65 -5.81
C ASP A 127 -7.94 -15.72 -4.99
N GLN A 128 -6.77 -15.65 -5.67
CA GLN A 128 -5.47 -15.71 -5.01
C GLN A 128 -5.15 -14.43 -4.21
N PHE A 129 -5.84 -13.33 -4.53
CA PHE A 129 -5.72 -12.06 -3.82
C PHE A 129 -5.86 -12.21 -2.30
N TRP A 130 -6.80 -13.01 -1.85
CA TRP A 130 -7.10 -13.25 -0.44
C TRP A 130 -6.08 -14.15 0.26
N LYS A 131 -5.22 -14.85 -0.50
CA LYS A 131 -4.10 -15.63 0.03
C LYS A 131 -2.83 -14.79 0.14
N VAL A 132 -2.66 -13.85 -0.79
CA VAL A 132 -1.49 -12.96 -0.84
C VAL A 132 -1.63 -11.85 0.20
N PHE A 133 -2.84 -11.29 0.33
CA PHE A 133 -3.13 -10.20 1.25
C PHE A 133 -3.92 -10.69 2.46
N ASP A 134 -3.46 -10.31 3.65
CA ASP A 134 -4.01 -10.73 4.94
C ASP A 134 -5.11 -9.77 5.40
N PHE A 135 -6.29 -9.88 4.80
CA PHE A 135 -7.46 -9.09 5.17
C PHE A 135 -8.21 -9.71 6.34
N GLN A 136 -8.66 -8.88 7.26
CA GLN A 136 -9.55 -9.26 8.34
C GLN A 136 -10.99 -9.03 7.95
N PHE A 137 -11.76 -10.12 7.85
CA PHE A 137 -13.19 -10.07 7.56
C PHE A 137 -13.98 -9.84 8.84
N ILE A 138 -14.88 -8.86 8.84
CA ILE A 138 -15.79 -8.57 9.94
C ILE A 138 -16.99 -9.52 9.89
N ASP A 139 -17.44 -9.79 8.67
CA ASP A 139 -18.58 -10.65 8.37
C ASP A 139 -18.37 -11.33 7.02
N GLY A 140 -18.93 -12.52 6.83
CA GLY A 140 -18.76 -13.31 5.63
C GLY A 140 -17.37 -13.92 5.46
N LYS A 141 -17.04 -14.28 4.24
CA LYS A 141 -15.74 -14.87 3.85
C LYS A 141 -15.34 -14.39 2.45
N PRO A 142 -14.04 -14.46 2.11
CA PRO A 142 -13.61 -14.19 0.73
C PRO A 142 -14.21 -15.21 -0.24
N TYR A 143 -14.38 -14.80 -1.48
CA TYR A 143 -14.74 -15.75 -2.55
C TYR A 143 -13.56 -16.68 -2.86
N ASP A 144 -13.90 -17.90 -3.20
CA ASP A 144 -12.95 -18.96 -3.53
C ASP A 144 -12.83 -19.16 -5.05
N GLN A 145 -11.92 -20.04 -5.44
CA GLN A 145 -11.69 -20.42 -6.85
C GLN A 145 -12.98 -20.90 -7.53
N ALA A 146 -13.82 -21.66 -6.85
CA ALA A 146 -15.05 -22.19 -7.42
C ALA A 146 -16.04 -21.07 -7.75
N THR A 147 -16.18 -20.10 -6.87
CA THR A 147 -17.01 -18.90 -7.06
C THR A 147 -16.49 -18.03 -8.21
N PHE A 148 -15.14 -17.89 -8.29
CA PHE A 148 -14.48 -17.12 -9.34
C PHE A 148 -14.68 -17.79 -10.71
N ASP A 149 -14.46 -19.12 -10.82
CA ASP A 149 -14.60 -19.88 -12.06
C ASP A 149 -16.06 -19.96 -12.53
N ALA A 150 -16.99 -19.97 -11.58
CA ALA A 150 -18.43 -19.91 -11.89
C ALA A 150 -18.89 -18.52 -12.38
N GLY A 151 -18.02 -17.52 -12.35
CA GLY A 151 -18.35 -16.15 -12.77
C GLY A 151 -19.44 -15.50 -11.93
N GLN A 152 -19.59 -15.90 -10.66
CA GLN A 152 -20.62 -15.35 -9.79
C GLN A 152 -20.30 -13.88 -9.46
N PRO A 153 -21.28 -12.96 -9.57
CA PRO A 153 -21.09 -11.56 -9.26
C PRO A 153 -21.08 -11.34 -7.74
N VAL A 154 -19.92 -11.57 -7.11
CA VAL A 154 -19.71 -11.35 -5.68
C VAL A 154 -18.81 -10.11 -5.47
N ALA A 155 -19.04 -9.39 -4.40
CA ALA A 155 -18.24 -8.24 -4.03
C ALA A 155 -17.92 -8.28 -2.53
N VAL A 156 -16.65 -8.00 -2.23
CA VAL A 156 -16.21 -7.72 -0.86
C VAL A 156 -16.15 -6.21 -0.70
N ILE A 157 -16.84 -5.70 0.30
CA ILE A 157 -16.92 -4.26 0.55
C ILE A 157 -16.20 -3.88 1.83
N THR A 158 -15.63 -2.68 1.85
CA THR A 158 -14.99 -2.17 3.06
C THR A 158 -16.04 -1.78 4.11
N ARG A 159 -15.62 -1.74 5.38
CA ARG A 159 -16.48 -1.30 6.50
C ARG A 159 -17.12 0.08 6.26
N SER A 160 -16.39 0.99 5.64
CA SER A 160 -16.90 2.34 5.32
C SER A 160 -17.99 2.29 4.26
N VAL A 161 -17.83 1.48 3.22
CA VAL A 161 -18.82 1.30 2.16
C VAL A 161 -20.06 0.58 2.71
N ALA A 162 -19.89 -0.46 3.53
CA ALA A 162 -21.01 -1.15 4.18
C ALA A 162 -21.86 -0.18 5.01
N ARG A 163 -21.22 0.60 5.88
CA ARG A 163 -21.93 1.63 6.66
C ARG A 163 -22.63 2.68 5.80
N ALA A 164 -22.00 3.06 4.69
CA ALA A 164 -22.56 4.06 3.80
C ALA A 164 -23.78 3.54 3.03
N LEU A 165 -23.81 2.28 2.66
CA LEU A 165 -24.91 1.67 1.89
C LEU A 165 -26.02 1.12 2.79
N PHE A 166 -25.65 0.40 3.85
CA PHE A 166 -26.60 -0.36 4.69
C PHE A 166 -26.83 0.25 6.08
N GLY A 167 -26.06 1.28 6.46
CA GLY A 167 -26.11 1.88 7.80
C GLY A 167 -25.37 1.08 8.88
N THR A 168 -24.99 -0.17 8.60
CA THR A 168 -24.25 -1.08 9.49
C THR A 168 -23.06 -1.70 8.77
N ALA A 169 -22.14 -2.26 9.52
CA ALA A 169 -21.01 -3.03 8.98
C ALA A 169 -21.11 -4.53 9.34
N GLU A 170 -22.14 -4.93 10.05
CA GLU A 170 -22.37 -6.31 10.52
C GLU A 170 -23.67 -6.84 9.96
N GLY A 171 -23.74 -8.14 9.64
CA GLY A 171 -24.94 -8.78 9.09
C GLY A 171 -25.28 -8.35 7.66
N VAL A 172 -24.27 -8.08 6.84
CA VAL A 172 -24.44 -7.60 5.44
C VAL A 172 -24.00 -8.66 4.44
N SER A 173 -23.58 -9.86 4.91
CA SER A 173 -23.15 -10.98 4.08
C SER A 173 -24.30 -11.79 3.50
#